data_a0068336b22f907ebf01a69e092c1a27
#
_entry.id   a0068336b22f907ebf01a69e092c1a27
#
_cell.length_a   1.000
_cell.length_b   1.000
_cell.length_c   1.000
_cell.angle_alpha   90.00
_cell.angle_beta   90.00
_cell.angle_gamma   90.00
#
_symmetry.space_group_name_H-M   'P 1'
#
loop_
_entity.id
_entity.type
_entity.pdbx_description
1 polymer ?
#
loop_
_entity_poly.entity_id
_entity_poly.type
_entity_poly.pdbx_seq_one_letter_code
_entity_poly.pdbx_strand_id
1 'polypeptide(L)'
;LHDEKTGKVNICIIGMDNTEDSQRPDTILFTILDLDNKSIQILSIPRDTRVQIPGHGWNKINHAYPYGGWDLLSRTIVNYLGMPIHYHIELDYSTFPKLVDQLGGVDINVEKRLKYVDRAAGLYIDIKPGLQHMDGETALKFVRFRHDALGDIGRIKRQQQFMKAL
;
A
#
# COMPACT_ATOMS: atom_id res chain seq x y z
N LEU A 1 7.49 16.95 10.44
CA LEU A 1 7.19 18.39 10.33
C LEU A 1 6.22 18.56 9.17
N HIS A 2 4.95 18.84 9.47
CA HIS A 2 3.95 19.16 8.44
C HIS A 2 4.26 20.54 7.87
N ASP A 3 3.84 20.77 6.63
CA ASP A 3 3.95 22.10 6.05
C ASP A 3 2.90 23.03 6.71
N GLU A 4 3.34 23.80 7.72
CA GLU A 4 2.49 24.74 8.46
C GLU A 4 1.79 25.78 7.57
N LYS A 5 2.30 25.98 6.34
CA LYS A 5 1.72 26.93 5.38
C LYS A 5 0.53 26.36 4.60
N THR A 6 0.42 25.04 4.48
CA THR A 6 -0.59 24.41 3.63
C THR A 6 -1.60 23.57 4.40
N GLY A 7 -1.44 23.35 5.71
CA GLY A 7 -2.30 22.46 6.51
C GLY A 7 -2.31 21.01 6.02
N LYS A 8 -1.32 20.61 5.16
CA LYS A 8 -1.27 19.30 4.55
C LYS A 8 -0.13 18.45 5.08
N VAL A 9 -0.42 17.16 5.29
CA VAL A 9 0.56 16.16 5.70
C VAL A 9 0.64 15.07 4.63
N ASN A 10 1.82 14.86 4.08
CA ASN A 10 2.08 13.84 3.07
C ASN A 10 2.71 12.62 3.73
N ILE A 11 2.07 11.47 3.61
CA ILE A 11 2.52 10.20 4.18
C ILE A 11 2.72 9.20 3.04
N CYS A 12 3.89 8.59 2.97
CA CYS A 12 4.14 7.48 2.07
C CYS A 12 4.00 6.15 2.82
N ILE A 13 3.11 5.27 2.35
CA ILE A 13 2.93 3.95 2.94
C ILE A 13 3.45 2.93 1.93
N ILE A 14 4.41 2.10 2.35
CA ILE A 14 4.95 1.03 1.53
C ILE A 14 4.65 -0.33 2.15
N GLY A 15 4.18 -1.25 1.31
CA GLY A 15 3.97 -2.65 1.65
C GLY A 15 5.09 -3.50 1.09
N MET A 16 5.83 -4.16 2.00
CA MET A 16 6.96 -5.02 1.66
C MET A 16 6.52 -6.47 1.50
N ASP A 17 6.98 -7.12 0.43
CA ASP A 17 6.91 -8.57 0.31
C ASP A 17 8.24 -9.14 0.86
N ASN A 18 8.22 -9.59 2.11
CA ASN A 18 9.39 -10.16 2.78
C ASN A 18 9.59 -11.64 2.37
N THR A 19 9.66 -11.92 1.08
CA THR A 19 10.23 -13.16 0.60
C THR A 19 11.75 -13.05 0.62
N GLU A 20 12.46 -14.12 1.00
CA GLU A 20 13.92 -14.13 1.21
C GLU A 20 14.73 -13.55 0.02
N ASP A 21 14.14 -13.53 -1.18
CA ASP A 21 14.80 -13.08 -2.42
C ASP A 21 14.46 -11.66 -2.86
N SER A 22 13.54 -10.93 -2.23
CA SER A 22 13.06 -9.66 -2.76
C SER A 22 12.64 -8.66 -1.67
N GLN A 23 13.58 -7.80 -1.27
CA GLN A 23 13.26 -6.61 -0.46
C GLN A 23 12.71 -5.47 -1.36
N ARG A 24 11.62 -5.72 -2.06
CA ARG A 24 11.00 -4.71 -2.94
C ARG A 24 9.60 -4.38 -2.46
N PRO A 25 9.24 -3.09 -2.40
CA PRO A 25 7.85 -2.75 -2.14
C PRO A 25 6.95 -3.16 -3.32
N ASP A 26 5.89 -3.89 -2.99
CA ASP A 26 4.82 -4.27 -3.91
C ASP A 26 3.68 -3.27 -3.93
N THR A 27 3.57 -2.50 -2.86
CA THR A 27 2.57 -1.45 -2.68
C THR A 27 3.27 -0.15 -2.33
N ILE A 28 2.94 0.93 -3.05
CA ILE A 28 3.41 2.28 -2.77
C ILE A 28 2.17 3.19 -2.81
N LEU A 29 1.78 3.72 -1.66
CA LEU A 29 0.66 4.65 -1.52
C LEU A 29 1.19 6.00 -1.06
N PHE A 30 0.88 7.05 -1.81
CA PHE A 30 1.16 8.42 -1.41
C PHE A 30 -0.15 9.04 -0.91
N THR A 31 -0.23 9.37 0.37
CA THR A 31 -1.43 9.86 1.03
C THR A 31 -1.24 11.30 1.43
N ILE A 32 -2.19 12.15 1.07
CA ILE A 32 -2.24 13.56 1.45
C ILE A 32 -3.39 13.74 2.44
N LEU A 33 -3.07 14.09 3.67
CA LEU A 33 -4.04 14.49 4.68
C LEU A 33 -4.18 16.01 4.62
N ASP A 34 -5.35 16.49 4.26
CA ASP A 34 -5.69 17.91 4.29
C ASP A 34 -6.48 18.17 5.59
N LEU A 35 -5.79 18.72 6.58
CA LEU A 35 -6.32 18.91 7.92
C LEU A 35 -7.37 20.03 7.96
N ASP A 36 -7.21 21.04 7.10
CA ASP A 36 -8.11 22.19 7.02
C ASP A 36 -9.45 21.78 6.41
N ASN A 37 -9.42 21.01 5.32
CA ASN A 37 -10.61 20.53 4.62
C ASN A 37 -11.09 19.16 5.12
N LYS A 38 -10.44 18.58 6.13
CA LYS A 38 -10.75 17.25 6.69
C LYS A 38 -10.90 16.19 5.59
N SER A 39 -9.96 16.16 4.65
CA SER A 39 -10.00 15.27 3.51
C SER A 39 -8.71 14.46 3.36
N ILE A 40 -8.87 13.27 2.80
CA ILE A 40 -7.76 12.35 2.52
C ILE A 40 -7.75 12.06 1.02
N GLN A 41 -6.60 12.27 0.39
CA GLN A 41 -6.36 11.89 -0.99
C GLN A 41 -5.32 10.76 -1.01
N ILE A 42 -5.58 9.71 -1.78
CA ILE A 42 -4.70 8.55 -1.88
C ILE A 42 -4.33 8.32 -3.33
N LEU A 43 -3.04 8.38 -3.62
CA LEU A 43 -2.45 8.04 -4.89
C LEU A 43 -1.72 6.70 -4.78
N SER A 44 -2.18 5.68 -5.50
CA SER A 44 -1.43 4.44 -5.66
C SER A 44 -0.41 4.60 -6.78
N ILE A 45 0.86 4.37 -6.48
CA ILE A 45 1.95 4.36 -7.46
C ILE A 45 2.22 2.88 -7.81
N PRO A 46 1.93 2.43 -9.04
CA PRO A 46 2.23 1.06 -9.43
C PRO A 46 3.73 0.76 -9.29
N ARG A 47 4.08 -0.38 -8.70
CA ARG A 47 5.48 -0.79 -8.48
C ARG A 47 6.34 -0.82 -9.74
N ASP A 48 5.70 -1.06 -10.90
CA ASP A 48 6.35 -1.13 -12.22
C ASP A 48 6.42 0.24 -12.94
N THR A 49 6.01 1.34 -12.27
CA THR A 49 6.10 2.68 -12.84
C THR A 49 7.54 3.00 -13.24
N ARG A 50 7.75 3.34 -14.51
CA ARG A 50 9.06 3.68 -15.03
C ARG A 50 9.44 5.10 -14.63
N VAL A 51 10.49 5.24 -13.84
CA VAL A 51 10.98 6.52 -13.30
C VAL A 51 12.50 6.62 -13.45
N GLN A 52 13.01 7.83 -13.35
CA GLN A 52 14.45 8.06 -13.23
C GLN A 52 14.85 7.92 -11.76
N ILE A 53 15.65 6.88 -11.44
CA ILE A 53 16.18 6.65 -10.10
C ILE A 53 17.54 7.39 -9.99
N PRO A 54 17.72 8.29 -9.02
CA PRO A 54 18.99 9.01 -8.85
C PRO A 54 20.20 8.07 -8.77
N GLY A 55 21.17 8.26 -9.66
CA GLY A 55 22.38 7.42 -9.73
C GLY A 55 22.20 6.07 -10.45
N HIS A 56 20.98 5.66 -10.83
CA HIS A 56 20.69 4.35 -11.43
C HIS A 56 19.92 4.40 -12.75
N GLY A 57 19.64 5.62 -13.27
CA GLY A 57 18.96 5.79 -14.56
C GLY A 57 17.48 5.39 -14.54
N TRP A 58 16.93 5.08 -15.74
CA TRP A 58 15.52 4.70 -15.90
C TRP A 58 15.27 3.25 -15.48
N ASN A 59 14.39 3.05 -14.50
CA ASN A 59 14.02 1.72 -14.01
C ASN A 59 12.60 1.75 -13.40
N LYS A 60 12.10 0.59 -12.94
CA LYS A 60 10.88 0.49 -12.15
C LYS A 60 11.09 1.15 -10.79
N ILE A 61 10.08 1.89 -10.31
CA ILE A 61 10.18 2.66 -9.07
C ILE A 61 10.54 1.80 -7.85
N ASN A 62 10.02 0.56 -7.77
CA ASN A 62 10.29 -0.36 -6.66
C ASN A 62 11.74 -0.87 -6.63
N HIS A 63 12.52 -0.70 -7.71
CA HIS A 63 13.95 -1.02 -7.72
C HIS A 63 14.79 0.00 -6.94
N ALA A 64 14.26 1.19 -6.68
CA ALA A 64 14.96 2.17 -5.86
C ALA A 64 15.23 1.65 -4.43
N TYR A 65 14.31 0.84 -3.88
CA TYR A 65 14.46 0.31 -2.51
C TYR A 65 15.64 -0.65 -2.38
N PRO A 66 15.82 -1.72 -3.18
CA PRO A 66 16.99 -2.59 -3.10
C PRO A 66 18.31 -1.90 -3.46
N TYR A 67 18.28 -0.80 -4.22
CA TYR A 67 19.50 -0.04 -4.55
C TYR A 67 19.97 0.88 -3.42
N GLY A 68 19.07 1.44 -2.61
CA GLY A 68 19.44 2.42 -1.60
C GLY A 68 18.41 2.63 -0.49
N GLY A 69 17.59 1.60 -0.23
CA GLY A 69 16.61 1.61 0.86
C GLY A 69 15.56 2.71 0.71
N TRP A 70 14.96 3.05 1.85
CA TRP A 70 13.98 4.11 1.93
C TRP A 70 14.52 5.46 1.40
N ASP A 71 15.77 5.81 1.70
CA ASP A 71 16.35 7.10 1.29
C ASP A 71 16.34 7.30 -0.22
N LEU A 72 16.67 6.26 -0.99
CA LEU A 72 16.66 6.35 -2.45
C LEU A 72 15.25 6.30 -3.01
N LEU A 73 14.38 5.45 -2.44
CA LEU A 73 12.98 5.37 -2.85
C LEU A 73 12.26 6.69 -2.58
N SER A 74 12.43 7.30 -1.41
CA SER A 74 11.78 8.57 -1.05
C SER A 74 12.21 9.70 -2.00
N ARG A 75 13.52 9.84 -2.28
CA ARG A 75 14.03 10.80 -3.25
C ARG A 75 13.47 10.56 -4.65
N THR A 76 13.33 9.29 -5.04
CA THR A 76 12.75 8.92 -6.34
C THR A 76 11.28 9.33 -6.43
N ILE A 77 10.50 9.09 -5.37
CA ILE A 77 9.07 9.47 -5.30
C ILE A 77 8.93 11.00 -5.31
N VAL A 78 9.73 11.70 -4.50
CA VAL A 78 9.71 13.19 -4.45
C VAL A 78 10.04 13.78 -5.81
N ASN A 79 11.05 13.26 -6.51
CA ASN A 79 11.41 13.73 -7.86
C ASN A 79 10.29 13.44 -8.88
N TYR A 80 9.60 12.30 -8.75
CA TYR A 80 8.53 11.89 -9.66
C TYR A 80 7.24 12.71 -9.47
N LEU A 81 6.86 12.95 -8.21
CA LEU A 81 5.61 13.65 -7.88
C LEU A 81 5.76 15.18 -7.74
N GLY A 82 6.98 15.68 -7.50
CA GLY A 82 7.22 17.08 -7.16
C GLY A 82 6.67 17.49 -5.78
N MET A 83 6.39 16.53 -4.90
CA MET A 83 5.79 16.75 -3.58
C MET A 83 6.67 16.17 -2.47
N PRO A 84 6.86 16.88 -1.34
CA PRO A 84 7.64 16.36 -0.21
C PRO A 84 6.91 15.20 0.48
N ILE A 85 7.68 14.31 1.11
CA ILE A 85 7.17 13.28 2.03
C ILE A 85 7.50 13.73 3.44
N HIS A 86 6.49 13.85 4.32
CA HIS A 86 6.67 14.26 5.71
C HIS A 86 6.88 13.04 6.63
N TYR A 87 6.15 11.95 6.38
CA TYR A 87 6.23 10.70 7.14
C TYR A 87 6.19 9.51 6.20
N HIS A 88 6.72 8.38 6.66
CA HIS A 88 6.54 7.10 5.99
C HIS A 88 6.15 5.99 6.95
N ILE A 89 5.47 4.98 6.42
CA ILE A 89 5.08 3.77 7.12
C ILE A 89 5.49 2.58 6.26
N GLU A 90 6.30 1.69 6.82
CA GLU A 90 6.66 0.41 6.20
C GLU A 90 5.85 -0.70 6.86
N LEU A 91 5.11 -1.43 6.06
CA LEU A 91 4.29 -2.55 6.51
C LEU A 91 4.71 -3.83 5.78
N ASP A 92 4.82 -4.89 6.52
CA ASP A 92 4.99 -6.24 6.00
C ASP A 92 3.81 -7.14 6.40
N TYR A 93 3.85 -8.40 5.99
CA TYR A 93 2.77 -9.36 6.29
C TYR A 93 2.62 -9.69 7.78
N SER A 94 3.61 -9.36 8.61
CA SER A 94 3.57 -9.59 10.06
C SER A 94 3.09 -8.37 10.84
N THR A 95 3.40 -7.18 10.37
CA THR A 95 3.09 -5.91 11.04
C THR A 95 1.73 -5.36 10.65
N PHE A 96 1.31 -5.56 9.38
CA PHE A 96 0.02 -5.10 8.89
C PHE A 96 -1.18 -5.63 9.71
N PRO A 97 -1.29 -6.95 9.98
CA PRO A 97 -2.42 -7.46 10.80
C PRO A 97 -2.46 -6.85 12.18
N LYS A 98 -1.31 -6.73 12.84
CA LYS A 98 -1.22 -6.17 14.20
C LYS A 98 -1.68 -4.70 14.23
N LEU A 99 -1.31 -3.92 13.22
CA LEU A 99 -1.74 -2.53 13.12
C LEU A 99 -3.26 -2.44 12.96
N VAL A 100 -3.85 -3.26 12.07
CA VAL A 100 -5.31 -3.28 11.86
C VAL A 100 -6.05 -3.70 13.13
N ASP A 101 -5.57 -4.71 13.84
CA ASP A 101 -6.16 -5.18 15.09
C ASP A 101 -6.09 -4.11 16.20
N GLN A 102 -4.97 -3.35 16.28
CA GLN A 102 -4.84 -2.23 17.22
C GLN A 102 -5.81 -1.08 16.93
N LEU A 103 -6.18 -0.89 15.65
CA LEU A 103 -7.18 0.09 15.24
C LEU A 103 -8.61 -0.40 15.44
N GLY A 104 -8.80 -1.65 15.90
CA GLY A 104 -10.12 -2.24 16.15
C GLY A 104 -10.72 -2.95 14.95
N GLY A 105 -9.92 -3.27 13.92
CA GLY A 105 -10.41 -3.86 12.68
C GLY A 105 -10.98 -2.83 11.70
N VAL A 106 -11.60 -3.30 10.61
CA VAL A 106 -12.13 -2.43 9.56
C VAL A 106 -13.41 -3.01 8.96
N ASP A 107 -14.40 -2.14 8.70
CA ASP A 107 -15.66 -2.52 8.07
C ASP A 107 -15.56 -2.36 6.55
N ILE A 108 -15.66 -3.47 5.81
CA ILE A 108 -15.54 -3.48 4.35
C ILE A 108 -16.74 -4.17 3.72
N ASN A 109 -17.35 -3.52 2.73
CA ASN A 109 -18.34 -4.15 1.87
C ASN A 109 -17.65 -4.86 0.70
N VAL A 110 -17.64 -6.18 0.73
CA VAL A 110 -17.03 -7.03 -0.30
C VAL A 110 -18.02 -7.26 -1.42
N GLU A 111 -17.73 -6.77 -2.64
CA GLU A 111 -18.65 -6.84 -3.77
C GLU A 111 -18.93 -8.27 -4.25
N LYS A 112 -17.90 -9.13 -4.24
CA LYS A 112 -17.98 -10.51 -4.70
C LYS A 112 -17.09 -11.42 -3.86
N ARG A 113 -17.42 -12.74 -3.82
CA ARG A 113 -16.59 -13.70 -3.12
C ARG A 113 -15.16 -13.70 -3.64
N LEU A 114 -14.20 -13.59 -2.73
CA LEU A 114 -12.78 -13.68 -3.01
C LEU A 114 -12.29 -15.05 -2.56
N LYS A 115 -12.04 -15.96 -3.51
CA LYS A 115 -11.59 -17.33 -3.20
C LYS A 115 -10.31 -17.64 -3.96
N TYR A 116 -9.27 -18.00 -3.21
CA TYR A 116 -7.98 -18.41 -3.76
C TYR A 116 -7.22 -19.29 -2.78
N VAL A 117 -6.54 -20.31 -3.30
CA VAL A 117 -5.71 -21.21 -2.50
C VAL A 117 -4.36 -21.35 -3.18
N ASP A 118 -3.31 -20.96 -2.49
CA ASP A 118 -1.93 -21.23 -2.85
C ASP A 118 -1.28 -22.09 -1.77
N ARG A 119 -1.17 -23.39 -2.08
CA ARG A 119 -0.64 -24.37 -1.12
C ARG A 119 0.87 -24.20 -0.93
N ALA A 120 1.59 -23.74 -1.95
CA ALA A 120 3.04 -23.56 -1.90
C ALA A 120 3.40 -22.36 -1.00
N ALA A 121 2.61 -21.27 -1.07
CA ALA A 121 2.77 -20.09 -0.24
C ALA A 121 1.99 -20.16 1.10
N GLY A 122 1.29 -21.27 1.39
CA GLY A 122 0.44 -21.38 2.59
C GLY A 122 -0.70 -20.37 2.65
N LEU A 123 -1.11 -19.81 1.50
CA LEU A 123 -2.12 -18.76 1.44
C LEU A 123 -3.50 -19.34 1.14
N TYR A 124 -4.42 -19.16 2.07
CA TYR A 124 -5.83 -19.52 1.92
C TYR A 124 -6.73 -18.29 2.09
N ILE A 125 -7.42 -17.91 1.03
CA ILE A 125 -8.37 -16.80 1.01
C ILE A 125 -9.76 -17.33 0.66
N ASP A 126 -10.73 -17.06 1.51
CA ASP A 126 -12.16 -17.31 1.24
C ASP A 126 -12.99 -16.25 1.97
N ILE A 127 -13.21 -15.10 1.32
CA ILE A 127 -13.96 -13.97 1.86
C ILE A 127 -15.29 -13.91 1.11
N LYS A 128 -16.40 -13.96 1.86
CA LYS A 128 -17.76 -13.92 1.30
C LYS A 128 -18.13 -12.48 0.87
N PRO A 129 -19.10 -12.30 -0.03
CA PRO A 129 -19.62 -10.96 -0.34
C PRO A 129 -20.45 -10.39 0.82
N GLY A 130 -20.59 -9.06 0.84
CA GLY A 130 -21.37 -8.31 1.83
C GLY A 130 -20.52 -7.48 2.76
N LEU A 131 -21.18 -6.71 3.62
CA LEU A 131 -20.54 -5.92 4.67
C LEU A 131 -19.99 -6.85 5.75
N GLN A 132 -18.71 -6.70 6.05
CA GLN A 132 -18.01 -7.53 7.03
C GLN A 132 -17.05 -6.66 7.85
N HIS A 133 -17.02 -6.94 9.15
CA HIS A 133 -15.94 -6.49 10.01
C HIS A 133 -14.74 -7.42 9.83
N MET A 134 -13.60 -6.88 9.45
CA MET A 134 -12.37 -7.64 9.19
C MET A 134 -11.35 -7.37 10.28
N ASP A 135 -10.83 -8.43 10.88
CA ASP A 135 -9.60 -8.40 11.66
C ASP A 135 -8.37 -8.22 10.76
N GLY A 136 -7.20 -8.07 11.35
CA GLY A 136 -5.96 -7.85 10.61
C GLY A 136 -5.63 -8.97 9.62
N GLU A 137 -5.85 -10.22 9.99
CA GLU A 137 -5.59 -11.37 9.11
C GLU A 137 -6.54 -11.40 7.90
N THR A 138 -7.82 -11.14 8.12
CA THR A 138 -8.81 -11.08 7.04
C THR A 138 -8.58 -9.88 6.14
N ALA A 139 -8.25 -8.72 6.72
CA ALA A 139 -7.88 -7.52 5.98
C ALA A 139 -6.64 -7.73 5.13
N LEU A 140 -5.61 -8.43 5.66
CA LEU A 140 -4.41 -8.79 4.89
C LEU A 140 -4.77 -9.65 3.67
N LYS A 141 -5.62 -10.66 3.85
CA LYS A 141 -6.10 -11.51 2.75
C LYS A 141 -6.86 -10.71 1.70
N PHE A 142 -7.68 -9.76 2.15
CA PHE A 142 -8.46 -8.87 1.27
C PHE A 142 -7.55 -7.99 0.39
N VAL A 143 -6.56 -7.29 0.97
CA VAL A 143 -5.66 -6.40 0.23
C VAL A 143 -4.64 -7.13 -0.64
N ARG A 144 -4.37 -8.42 -0.36
CA ARG A 144 -3.44 -9.27 -1.16
C ARG A 144 -4.10 -9.97 -2.33
N PHE A 145 -5.41 -10.12 -2.35
CA PHE A 145 -6.09 -10.88 -3.39
C PHE A 145 -5.85 -10.33 -4.80
N ARG A 146 -5.46 -11.20 -5.76
CA ARG A 146 -5.13 -10.84 -7.16
C ARG A 146 -5.88 -11.69 -8.20
N HIS A 147 -6.63 -12.72 -7.77
CA HIS A 147 -7.20 -13.73 -8.67
C HIS A 147 -8.62 -13.38 -9.13
N ASP A 148 -8.82 -12.12 -9.55
CA ASP A 148 -10.01 -11.71 -10.28
C ASP A 148 -9.67 -11.27 -11.71
N ALA A 149 -10.70 -11.03 -12.52
CA ALA A 149 -10.54 -10.60 -13.94
C ALA A 149 -9.74 -9.28 -14.10
N LEU A 150 -9.62 -8.48 -13.02
CA LEU A 150 -8.90 -7.21 -13.01
C LEU A 150 -7.45 -7.35 -12.53
N GLY A 151 -7.04 -8.52 -12.01
CA GLY A 151 -5.67 -8.77 -11.56
C GLY A 151 -5.12 -7.69 -10.62
N ASP A 152 -4.04 -7.04 -11.04
CA ASP A 152 -3.38 -5.98 -10.27
C ASP A 152 -4.27 -4.73 -10.07
N ILE A 153 -5.09 -4.37 -11.04
CA ILE A 153 -6.04 -3.25 -10.91
C ILE A 153 -7.07 -3.54 -9.81
N GLY A 154 -7.55 -4.78 -9.74
CA GLY A 154 -8.45 -5.23 -8.67
C GLY A 154 -7.80 -5.13 -7.29
N ARG A 155 -6.52 -5.49 -7.17
CA ARG A 155 -5.75 -5.32 -5.92
C ARG A 155 -5.65 -3.85 -5.51
N ILE A 156 -5.28 -2.96 -6.43
CA ILE A 156 -5.17 -1.52 -6.17
C ILE A 156 -6.51 -0.96 -5.67
N LYS A 157 -7.63 -1.33 -6.30
CA LYS A 157 -8.97 -0.91 -5.85
C LYS A 157 -9.28 -1.37 -4.43
N ARG A 158 -8.95 -2.63 -4.08
CA ARG A 158 -9.15 -3.15 -2.71
C ARG A 158 -8.27 -2.43 -1.68
N GLN A 159 -7.02 -2.13 -2.01
CA GLN A 159 -6.14 -1.35 -1.14
C GLN A 159 -6.68 0.06 -0.90
N GLN A 160 -7.19 0.72 -1.95
CA GLN A 160 -7.83 2.03 -1.82
C GLN A 160 -9.14 1.96 -1.02
N GLN A 161 -9.94 0.90 -1.21
CA GLN A 161 -11.16 0.68 -0.44
C GLN A 161 -10.85 0.46 1.04
N PHE A 162 -9.83 -0.36 1.35
CA PHE A 162 -9.33 -0.56 2.71
C PHE A 162 -8.91 0.75 3.37
N MET A 163 -8.08 1.55 2.69
CA MET A 163 -7.60 2.84 3.20
C MET A 163 -8.72 3.87 3.43
N LYS A 164 -9.82 3.78 2.70
CA LYS A 164 -11.01 4.65 2.90
C LYS A 164 -11.88 4.19 4.06
N ALA A 165 -11.77 2.94 4.46
CA ALA A 165 -12.56 2.35 5.52
C ALA A 165 -11.89 2.46 6.90
N LEU A 166 -10.57 2.70 6.93
CA LEU A 166 -9.81 3.08 8.13
C LEU A 166 -10.16 4.51 8.58
#